data_254eb810cb1eab2470773c1744adb5da
#
_entry.id   254eb810cb1eab2470773c1744adb5da
#
_cell.length_a   1.000
_cell.length_b   1.000
_cell.length_c   1.000
_cell.angle_alpha   90.00
_cell.angle_beta   90.00
_cell.angle_gamma   90.00
#
_symmetry.space_group_name_H-M   'P 1'
#
loop_
_entity.id
_entity.type
_entity.pdbx_description
1 polymer ?
#
loop_
_entity_poly.entity_id
_entity_poly.type
_entity_poly.pdbx_seq_one_letter_code
_entity_poly.pdbx_strand_id
1 'polypeptide(L)' 'MNTIFQLEIIVGEDAYDLAMGLLTLEVSFGWEEESLPTGESRFRVHCENADFIEGLRNVIEGRIPGAKCTVHKLEAQD' A
#
# COMPACT_ATOMS: atom_id res chain seq x y z
N MET A 1 -7.58 17.71 -14.65
CA MET A 1 -8.00 16.34 -14.29
C MET A 1 -6.88 15.66 -13.53
N ASN A 2 -7.15 15.22 -12.33
CA ASN A 2 -6.12 14.63 -11.49
C ASN A 2 -6.27 13.12 -11.42
N THR A 3 -5.18 12.43 -11.68
CA THR A 3 -5.14 10.98 -11.54
C THR A 3 -4.43 10.65 -10.24
N ILE A 4 -5.05 9.80 -9.44
CA ILE A 4 -4.48 9.33 -8.19
C ILE A 4 -4.28 7.84 -8.29
N PHE A 5 -3.11 7.36 -7.89
CA PHE A 5 -2.83 5.93 -7.84
C PHE A 5 -2.99 5.45 -6.42
N GLN A 6 -3.61 4.30 -6.27
CA GLN A 6 -3.80 3.67 -4.97
C GLN A 6 -3.05 2.35 -4.97
N LEU A 7 -2.17 2.19 -4.00
CA LEU A 7 -1.53 0.90 -3.77
C LEU A 7 -2.28 0.21 -2.63
N GLU A 8 -2.85 -0.95 -2.92
CA GLU A 8 -3.50 -1.76 -1.91
C GLU A 8 -2.57 -2.90 -1.54
N ILE A 9 -2.29 -3.04 -0.25
CA ILE A 9 -1.37 -4.05 0.27
C ILE A 9 -2.12 -4.89 1.30
N ILE A 10 -2.14 -6.21 1.09
CA ILE A 10 -2.74 -7.13 2.05
C ILE A 10 -1.65 -8.05 2.58
N VAL A 11 -1.47 -8.08 3.89
CA VAL A 11 -0.46 -8.90 4.54
C VAL A 11 -1.10 -9.73 5.64
N GLY A 12 -0.47 -10.88 5.94
CA GLY A 12 -0.88 -11.71 7.04
C GLY A 12 -0.51 -11.10 8.38
N GLU A 13 -1.07 -11.65 9.44
CA GLU A 13 -0.89 -11.14 10.79
C GLU A 13 0.59 -11.13 11.20
N ASP A 14 1.35 -12.14 10.82
CA ASP A 14 2.77 -12.26 11.18
C ASP A 14 3.65 -11.25 10.43
N ALA A 15 3.17 -10.66 9.35
CA ALA A 15 3.93 -9.65 8.61
C ALA A 15 3.46 -8.23 8.90
N TYR A 16 2.51 -8.05 9.81
CA TYR A 16 1.93 -6.74 10.09
C TYR A 16 2.98 -5.72 10.54
N ASP A 17 3.81 -6.09 11.51
CA ASP A 17 4.80 -5.15 12.05
C ASP A 17 5.83 -4.75 11.00
N LEU A 18 6.24 -5.69 10.15
CA LEU A 18 7.18 -5.39 9.07
C LEU A 18 6.56 -4.44 8.07
N ALA A 19 5.29 -4.66 7.70
CA ALA A 19 4.59 -3.78 6.78
C ALA A 19 4.48 -2.37 7.36
N MET A 20 4.13 -2.24 8.64
CA MET A 20 4.05 -0.95 9.31
C MET A 20 5.39 -0.24 9.31
N GLY A 21 6.46 -0.96 9.58
CA GLY A 21 7.79 -0.37 9.57
C GLY A 21 8.20 0.14 8.20
N LEU A 22 7.93 -0.64 7.16
CA LEU A 22 8.25 -0.24 5.80
C LEU A 22 7.44 0.98 5.38
N LEU A 23 6.14 1.01 5.68
CA LEU A 23 5.31 2.17 5.35
C LEU A 23 5.77 3.41 6.12
N THR A 24 6.16 3.25 7.37
CA THR A 24 6.65 4.37 8.17
C THR A 24 7.92 4.99 7.55
N LEU A 25 8.79 4.14 7.00
CA LEU A 25 10.02 4.61 6.36
C LEU A 25 9.78 5.23 4.99
N GLU A 26 8.88 4.66 4.22
CA GLU A 26 8.71 5.04 2.81
C GLU A 26 7.62 6.08 2.57
N VAL A 27 6.61 6.15 3.41
CA VAL A 27 5.44 7.00 3.20
C VAL A 27 5.37 8.05 4.29
N SER A 28 5.57 9.32 3.93
CA SER A 28 5.55 10.42 4.90
C SER A 28 4.18 11.10 5.02
N PHE A 29 3.28 10.82 4.11
CA PHE A 29 1.99 11.52 4.04
C PHE A 29 0.82 10.67 4.54
N GLY A 30 1.10 9.51 5.13
CA GLY A 30 0.06 8.68 5.74
C GLY A 30 -0.55 7.66 4.81
N TRP A 31 -1.32 6.76 5.40
CA TRP A 31 -2.01 5.70 4.66
C TRP A 31 -3.24 5.30 5.45
N GLU A 32 -4.14 4.53 4.81
CA GLU A 32 -5.31 3.96 5.46
C GLU A 32 -5.02 2.51 5.82
N GLU A 33 -5.61 2.06 6.92
CA GLU A 33 -5.43 0.70 7.40
C GLU A 33 -6.77 0.11 7.77
N GLU A 34 -6.94 -1.18 7.46
CA GLU A 34 -8.18 -1.89 7.75
C GLU A 34 -7.85 -3.32 8.18
N SER A 35 -8.47 -3.77 9.27
CA SER A 35 -8.37 -5.16 9.70
C SER A 35 -9.42 -5.99 8.99
N LEU A 36 -9.02 -7.11 8.41
CA LEU A 36 -9.92 -7.98 7.69
C LEU A 36 -10.40 -9.13 8.58
N PRO A 37 -11.58 -9.70 8.29
CA PRO A 37 -12.10 -10.82 9.10
C PRO A 37 -11.19 -12.05 9.11
N THR A 38 -10.32 -12.16 8.12
CA THR A 38 -9.38 -13.28 8.01
C THR A 38 -8.20 -13.17 8.96
N GLY A 39 -8.03 -12.04 9.63
CA GLY A 39 -6.83 -11.74 10.42
C GLY A 39 -5.77 -10.99 9.64
N GLU A 40 -5.95 -10.88 8.32
CA GLU A 40 -5.05 -10.07 7.49
C GLU A 40 -5.31 -8.59 7.69
N SER A 41 -4.35 -7.77 7.28
CA SER A 41 -4.49 -6.31 7.30
C SER A 41 -4.38 -5.78 5.89
N ARG A 42 -5.19 -4.79 5.58
CA ARG A 42 -5.16 -4.10 4.29
C ARG A 42 -4.70 -2.67 4.51
N PHE A 43 -3.71 -2.27 3.71
CA PHE A 43 -3.23 -0.89 3.73
C PHE A 43 -3.50 -0.27 2.37
N ARG A 44 -3.87 1.01 2.36
CA ARG A 44 -4.08 1.75 1.12
C ARG A 44 -3.26 3.02 1.16
N VAL A 45 -2.39 3.17 0.16
CA VAL A 45 -1.54 4.35 0.01
C VAL A 45 -1.96 5.06 -1.27
N HIS A 46 -2.23 6.35 -1.16
CA HIS A 46 -2.67 7.16 -2.31
C HIS A 46 -1.60 8.17 -2.67
N CYS A 47 -1.31 8.29 -3.96
CA CYS A 47 -0.31 9.24 -4.43
C CYS A 47 -0.55 9.55 -5.90
N GLU A 48 -0.24 10.78 -6.30
CA GLU A 48 -0.35 11.18 -7.70
C GLU A 48 0.82 10.70 -8.55
N ASN A 49 1.92 10.30 -7.90
CA ASN A 49 3.14 9.89 -8.57
C ASN A 49 3.16 8.37 -8.79
N ALA A 50 2.99 7.95 -10.05
CA ALA A 50 2.96 6.54 -10.40
C ALA A 50 4.29 5.85 -10.09
N ASP A 51 5.41 6.53 -10.30
CA ASP A 51 6.74 5.95 -10.06
C ASP A 51 6.95 5.66 -8.58
N PHE A 52 6.47 6.55 -7.71
CA PHE A 52 6.54 6.34 -6.27
C PHE A 52 5.74 5.09 -5.88
N ILE A 53 4.54 4.95 -6.41
CA ILE A 53 3.66 3.82 -6.10
C ILE A 53 4.31 2.50 -6.57
N GLU A 54 4.88 2.48 -7.78
CA GLU A 54 5.54 1.27 -8.29
C GLU A 54 6.79 0.94 -7.46
N GLY A 55 7.55 1.95 -7.07
CA GLY A 55 8.72 1.74 -6.21
C GLY A 55 8.33 1.19 -4.86
N LEU A 56 7.26 1.72 -4.26
CA LEU A 56 6.76 1.24 -2.98
C LEU A 56 6.29 -0.21 -3.10
N ARG A 57 5.55 -0.52 -4.16
CA ARG A 57 5.10 -1.89 -4.41
C ARG A 57 6.28 -2.86 -4.48
N ASN A 58 7.34 -2.47 -5.20
CA ASN A 58 8.53 -3.31 -5.32
C ASN A 58 9.21 -3.53 -3.98
N VAL A 59 9.28 -2.50 -3.14
CA VAL A 59 9.87 -2.63 -1.80
C VAL A 59 9.05 -3.61 -0.97
N ILE A 60 7.73 -3.45 -0.95
CA ILE A 60 6.85 -4.31 -0.17
C ILE A 60 6.95 -5.76 -0.65
N GLU A 61 6.86 -5.99 -1.95
CA GLU A 61 6.90 -7.34 -2.51
C GLU A 61 8.25 -8.01 -2.26
N GLY A 62 9.33 -7.22 -2.31
CA GLY A 62 10.67 -7.75 -2.07
C GLY A 62 10.94 -8.10 -0.62
N ARG A 63 10.32 -7.39 0.32
CA ARG A 63 10.53 -7.62 1.75
C ARG A 63 9.50 -8.55 2.36
N ILE A 64 8.30 -8.60 1.79
CA ILE A 64 7.21 -9.44 2.30
C ILE A 64 6.70 -10.30 1.15
N PRO A 65 7.32 -11.48 0.92
CA PRO A 65 6.95 -12.30 -0.26
C PRO A 65 5.49 -12.72 -0.31
N GLY A 66 4.82 -12.81 0.85
CA GLY A 66 3.42 -13.18 0.89
C GLY A 66 2.44 -12.03 0.73
N ALA A 67 2.95 -10.80 0.60
CA ALA A 67 2.08 -9.63 0.48
C ALA A 67 1.37 -9.64 -0.87
N LYS A 68 0.09 -9.25 -0.86
CA LYS A 68 -0.69 -9.09 -2.08
C LYS A 68 -0.80 -7.61 -2.37
N CYS A 69 -0.19 -7.17 -3.46
CA CYS A 69 -0.16 -5.75 -3.84
C CYS A 69 -0.93 -5.55 -5.13
N THR A 70 -1.83 -4.58 -5.13
CA THR A 70 -2.64 -4.23 -6.31
C THR A 70 -2.59 -2.72 -6.48
N VAL A 71 -2.35 -2.27 -7.70
CA VAL A 71 -2.33 -0.84 -8.02
C VAL A 71 -3.62 -0.51 -8.75
N HIS A 72 -4.33 0.49 -8.23
CA HIS A 72 -5.54 1.01 -8.84
C HIS A 72 -5.30 2.42 -9.33
N LYS A 73 -5.79 2.73 -10.50
CA LYS A 73 -5.73 4.08 -11.05
C LYS A 73 -7.10 4.72 -10.83
N LEU A 74 -7.13 5.77 -10.03
CA LEU A 74 -8.36 6.47 -9.69
C LEU A 74 -8.35 7.83 -10.36
N GLU A 75 -9.42 8.16 -11.06
CA GLU A 75 -9.54 9.46 -11.68
C GLU A 75 -10.50 10.31 -10.87
N ALA A 76 -10.01 11.48 -10.45
CA ALA A 76 -10.87 12.42 -9.76
C ALA A 76 -11.88 12.99 -10.74
N GLN A 77 -13.13 13.04 -10.32
CA GLN A 77 -14.18 13.63 -11.11
C GLN A 77 -14.51 15.00 -10.55
N ASP A 78 -14.67 15.94 -11.43
CA ASP A 78 -15.02 17.31 -11.06
C ASP A 78 -16.51 17.42 -10.74
#